data_09a9551f20c087deff4a82f2710d10f5
#
_entry.id   09a9551f20c087deff4a82f2710d10f5
#
_cell.length_a   1.000
_cell.length_b   1.000
_cell.length_c   1.000
_cell.angle_alpha   90.00
_cell.angle_beta   90.00
_cell.angle_gamma   90.00
#
_symmetry.space_group_name_H-M   'P 1'
#
loop_
_entity.id
_entity.type
_entity.pdbx_description
1 polymer ?
#
loop_
_entity_poly.entity_id
_entity_poly.type
_entity_poly.pdbx_seq_one_letter_code
_entity_poly.pdbx_strand_id
1 'polypeptide(L)'
;MKQKHKIILSVISLFVAACIGVGLYLAHKNQEFQNEMFRIVHSEEVRELIMEELKAIDPHALTEKGKIHSYKIDDASIRHNPMGGIMFDIIVNDSISMVGKMGIQKDGGSKQLSSVGMDESAGLQALVGE
;
A
#
# COMPACT_ATOMS: atom_id res chain seq x y z
N MET A 1 -50.72 -23.15 -11.66
CA MET A 1 -50.18 -22.06 -10.82
C MET A 1 -49.04 -22.47 -9.93
N LYS A 2 -49.05 -23.67 -9.30
CA LYS A 2 -47.95 -24.12 -8.44
C LYS A 2 -46.61 -24.29 -9.18
N GLN A 3 -46.62 -24.66 -10.46
CA GLN A 3 -45.41 -24.85 -11.26
C GLN A 3 -44.70 -23.54 -11.60
N LYS A 4 -45.46 -22.47 -11.84
CA LYS A 4 -44.88 -21.16 -12.14
C LYS A 4 -44.14 -20.59 -10.95
N HIS A 5 -44.63 -20.76 -9.74
CA HIS A 5 -43.95 -20.35 -8.52
C HIS A 5 -42.64 -21.12 -8.27
N LYS A 6 -42.64 -22.43 -8.55
CA LYS A 6 -41.45 -23.28 -8.41
C LYS A 6 -40.34 -22.86 -9.40
N ILE A 7 -40.72 -22.52 -10.64
CA ILE A 7 -39.79 -22.11 -11.67
C ILE A 7 -39.20 -20.72 -11.30
N ILE A 8 -40.03 -19.78 -10.85
CA ILE A 8 -39.57 -18.46 -10.43
C ILE A 8 -38.62 -18.55 -9.24
N LEU A 9 -38.93 -19.36 -8.23
CA LEU A 9 -38.08 -19.57 -7.08
C LEU A 9 -36.74 -20.21 -7.48
N SER A 10 -36.75 -21.15 -8.42
CA SER A 10 -35.54 -21.78 -8.94
C SER A 10 -34.65 -20.78 -9.69
N VAL A 11 -35.23 -19.91 -10.52
CA VAL A 11 -34.49 -18.89 -11.24
C VAL A 11 -33.89 -17.87 -10.28
N ILE A 12 -34.63 -17.43 -9.28
CA ILE A 12 -34.15 -16.49 -8.25
C ILE A 12 -33.00 -17.13 -7.47
N SER A 13 -33.09 -18.39 -7.10
CA SER A 13 -32.03 -19.12 -6.39
C SER A 13 -30.74 -19.19 -7.20
N LEU A 14 -30.83 -19.49 -8.50
CA LEU A 14 -29.68 -19.51 -9.40
C LEU A 14 -29.03 -18.14 -9.53
N PHE A 15 -29.84 -17.09 -9.66
CA PHE A 15 -29.34 -15.74 -9.76
C PHE A 15 -28.61 -15.29 -8.49
N VAL A 16 -29.16 -15.59 -7.31
CA VAL A 16 -28.52 -15.29 -6.02
C VAL A 16 -27.20 -16.04 -5.87
N ALA A 17 -27.18 -17.33 -6.24
CA ALA A 17 -25.94 -18.13 -6.18
C ALA A 17 -24.86 -17.56 -7.11
N ALA A 18 -25.24 -17.12 -8.33
CA ALA A 18 -24.31 -16.49 -9.26
C ALA A 18 -23.75 -15.18 -8.70
N CYS A 19 -24.59 -14.35 -8.09
CA CYS A 19 -24.14 -13.09 -7.45
C CYS A 19 -23.16 -13.33 -6.31
N ILE A 20 -23.43 -14.33 -5.46
CA ILE A 20 -22.53 -14.71 -4.36
C ILE A 20 -21.20 -15.20 -4.92
N GLY A 21 -21.22 -16.05 -5.96
CA GLY A 21 -20.00 -16.56 -6.59
C GLY A 21 -19.13 -15.46 -7.18
N VAL A 22 -19.74 -14.50 -7.88
CA VAL A 22 -19.02 -13.34 -8.43
C VAL A 22 -18.45 -12.48 -7.31
N GLY A 23 -19.23 -12.22 -6.26
CA GLY A 23 -18.78 -11.45 -5.11
C GLY A 23 -17.58 -12.08 -4.42
N LEU A 24 -17.60 -13.40 -4.20
CA LEU A 24 -16.47 -14.14 -3.61
C LEU A 24 -15.24 -14.12 -4.50
N TYR A 25 -15.42 -14.26 -5.81
CA TYR A 25 -14.32 -14.21 -6.77
C TYR A 25 -13.63 -12.83 -6.76
N LEU A 26 -14.42 -11.75 -6.79
CA LEU A 26 -13.88 -10.39 -6.76
C LEU A 26 -13.17 -10.10 -5.42
N ALA A 27 -13.73 -10.54 -4.31
CA ALA A 27 -13.13 -10.39 -2.99
C ALA A 27 -11.79 -11.15 -2.91
N HIS A 28 -11.73 -12.37 -3.45
CA HIS A 28 -10.50 -13.16 -3.49
C HIS A 28 -9.42 -12.49 -4.34
N LYS A 29 -9.77 -12.00 -5.52
CA LYS A 29 -8.82 -11.27 -6.38
C LYS A 29 -8.30 -9.99 -5.72
N ASN A 30 -9.18 -9.24 -5.06
CA ASN A 30 -8.79 -8.05 -4.33
C ASN A 30 -7.84 -8.39 -3.18
N GLN A 31 -8.09 -9.49 -2.47
CA GLN A 31 -7.22 -9.99 -1.40
C GLN A 31 -5.84 -10.36 -1.93
N GLU A 32 -5.75 -11.07 -3.05
CA GLU A 32 -4.48 -11.43 -3.68
C GLU A 32 -3.69 -10.19 -4.09
N PHE A 33 -4.36 -9.20 -4.64
CA PHE A 33 -3.76 -7.94 -5.06
C PHE A 33 -3.20 -7.19 -3.85
N GLN A 34 -3.96 -7.11 -2.75
CA GLN A 34 -3.50 -6.49 -1.51
C GLN A 34 -2.30 -7.24 -0.92
N ASN A 35 -2.34 -8.56 -0.91
CA ASN A 35 -1.23 -9.38 -0.41
C ASN A 35 0.04 -9.19 -1.24
N GLU A 36 -0.09 -9.05 -2.55
CA GLU A 36 1.04 -8.80 -3.44
C GLU A 36 1.66 -7.43 -3.18
N MET A 37 0.83 -6.39 -3.05
CA MET A 37 1.31 -5.05 -2.69
C MET A 37 2.04 -5.04 -1.35
N PHE A 38 1.47 -5.71 -0.35
CA PHE A 38 2.09 -5.84 0.97
C PHE A 38 3.48 -6.49 0.86
N ARG A 39 3.59 -7.57 0.11
CA ARG A 39 4.86 -8.28 -0.07
C ARG A 39 5.90 -7.42 -0.76
N ILE A 40 5.49 -6.66 -1.79
CA ILE A 40 6.39 -5.76 -2.52
C ILE A 40 6.88 -4.64 -1.60
N VAL A 41 6.00 -4.01 -0.84
CA VAL A 41 6.35 -2.91 0.07
C VAL A 41 7.31 -3.37 1.16
N HIS A 42 7.22 -4.63 1.60
CA HIS A 42 8.12 -5.20 2.61
C HIS A 42 9.36 -5.90 2.02
N SER A 43 9.61 -5.75 0.72
CA SER A 43 10.80 -6.34 0.08
C SER A 43 12.07 -5.56 0.41
N GLU A 44 13.22 -6.23 0.26
CA GLU A 44 14.53 -5.59 0.43
C GLU A 44 14.75 -4.43 -0.54
N GLU A 45 14.27 -4.57 -1.77
CA GLU A 45 14.41 -3.53 -2.78
C GLU A 45 13.70 -2.24 -2.35
N VAL A 46 12.49 -2.36 -1.80
CA VAL A 46 11.74 -1.21 -1.29
C VAL A 46 12.38 -0.67 -0.02
N ARG A 47 12.90 -1.53 0.84
CA ARG A 47 13.63 -1.10 2.03
C ARG A 47 14.80 -0.19 1.65
N GLU A 48 15.56 -0.53 0.64
CA GLU A 48 16.65 0.30 0.16
C GLU A 48 16.18 1.65 -0.36
N LEU A 49 15.05 1.66 -1.09
CA LEU A 49 14.44 2.89 -1.59
C LEU A 49 13.98 3.79 -0.43
N ILE A 50 13.38 3.21 0.61
CA ILE A 50 12.99 3.96 1.81
C ILE A 50 14.22 4.58 2.46
N MET A 51 15.30 3.80 2.61
CA MET A 51 16.53 4.29 3.21
C MET A 51 17.15 5.44 2.42
N GLU A 52 17.13 5.36 1.09
CA GLU A 52 17.59 6.43 0.23
C GLU A 52 16.79 7.71 0.44
N GLU A 53 15.46 7.61 0.51
CA GLU A 53 14.60 8.77 0.75
C GLU A 53 14.83 9.38 2.13
N LEU A 54 14.98 8.56 3.16
CA LEU A 54 15.25 9.04 4.51
C LEU A 54 16.62 9.73 4.60
N LYS A 55 17.63 9.18 3.95
CA LYS A 55 18.98 9.79 3.92
C LYS A 55 19.01 11.08 3.10
N ALA A 56 18.10 11.22 2.13
CA ALA A 56 18.00 12.46 1.37
C ALA A 56 17.55 13.64 2.23
N ILE A 57 16.69 13.38 3.22
CA ILE A 57 16.18 14.41 4.14
C ILE A 57 16.98 14.50 5.43
N ASP A 58 17.65 13.41 5.83
CA ASP A 58 18.53 13.36 7.01
C ASP A 58 19.73 12.48 6.66
N PRO A 59 20.91 13.05 6.32
CA PRO A 59 22.08 12.29 5.92
C PRO A 59 22.55 11.26 6.94
N HIS A 60 22.22 11.46 8.22
CA HIS A 60 22.57 10.53 9.30
C HIS A 60 21.37 9.69 9.75
N ALA A 61 20.32 9.58 8.93
CA ALA A 61 19.13 8.79 9.26
C ALA A 61 19.50 7.36 9.69
N LEU A 62 18.79 6.86 10.68
CA LEU A 62 18.96 5.51 11.26
C LEU A 62 20.32 5.29 11.95
N THR A 63 21.02 6.36 12.28
CA THR A 63 22.23 6.33 13.09
C THR A 63 22.04 7.15 14.37
N GLU A 64 22.96 7.03 15.31
CA GLU A 64 22.91 7.79 16.56
C GLU A 64 22.96 9.31 16.34
N LYS A 65 23.61 9.74 15.27
CA LYS A 65 23.77 11.16 14.94
C LYS A 65 22.59 11.75 14.20
N GLY A 66 21.71 10.90 13.67
CA GLY A 66 20.56 11.35 12.90
C GLY A 66 19.39 11.78 13.75
N LYS A 67 18.52 12.56 13.17
CA LYS A 67 17.25 12.96 13.79
C LYS A 67 16.19 11.87 13.59
N ILE A 68 16.29 11.12 12.50
CA ILE A 68 15.46 9.96 12.24
C ILE A 68 16.16 8.75 12.86
N HIS A 69 15.57 8.16 13.89
CA HIS A 69 16.12 7.00 14.59
C HIS A 69 15.53 5.68 14.12
N SER A 70 14.27 5.70 13.72
CA SER A 70 13.58 4.49 13.29
C SER A 70 12.44 4.85 12.34
N TYR A 71 11.98 3.85 11.61
CA TYR A 71 10.77 3.97 10.81
C TYR A 71 10.02 2.65 10.80
N LYS A 72 8.75 2.71 10.53
CA LYS A 72 7.94 1.53 10.24
C LYS A 72 6.94 1.86 9.14
N ILE A 73 6.56 0.85 8.37
CA ILE A 73 5.57 0.99 7.33
C ILE A 73 4.19 0.88 7.96
N ASP A 74 3.31 1.83 7.67
CA ASP A 74 1.91 1.73 8.04
C ASP A 74 1.19 0.83 7.04
N ASP A 75 1.03 -0.44 7.39
CA ASP A 75 0.48 -1.46 6.49
C ASP A 75 -0.94 -1.13 6.04
N ALA A 76 -1.72 -0.46 6.88
CA ALA A 76 -3.06 -0.03 6.53
C ALA A 76 -3.09 1.06 5.46
N SER A 77 -1.98 1.76 5.25
CA SER A 77 -1.86 2.82 4.25
C SER A 77 -1.47 2.32 2.86
N ILE A 78 -1.10 1.06 2.72
CA ILE A 78 -0.67 0.49 1.43
C ILE A 78 -1.84 0.50 0.46
N ARG A 79 -1.68 1.20 -0.65
CA ARG A 79 -2.73 1.39 -1.64
C ARG A 79 -2.17 1.49 -3.06
N HIS A 80 -2.98 1.12 -4.03
CA HIS A 80 -2.63 1.25 -5.43
C HIS A 80 -2.81 2.71 -5.89
N ASN A 81 -1.79 3.23 -6.57
CA ASN A 81 -1.89 4.54 -7.21
C ASN A 81 -2.61 4.38 -8.56
N PRO A 82 -3.73 5.11 -8.80
CA PRO A 82 -4.45 5.04 -10.08
C PRO A 82 -3.58 5.37 -11.29
N MET A 83 -2.53 6.14 -11.10
CA MET A 83 -1.58 6.49 -12.17
C MET A 83 -0.46 5.47 -12.34
N GLY A 84 -0.52 4.37 -11.62
CA GLY A 84 0.48 3.31 -11.62
C GLY A 84 1.35 3.33 -10.36
N GLY A 85 1.75 2.15 -9.91
CA GLY A 85 2.58 1.99 -8.74
C GLY A 85 1.81 1.79 -7.43
N ILE A 86 2.54 1.79 -6.34
CA ILE A 86 2.03 1.54 -5.00
C ILE A 86 2.39 2.74 -4.12
N MET A 87 1.44 3.20 -3.33
CA MET A 87 1.66 4.25 -2.34
C MET A 87 1.53 3.68 -0.94
N PHE A 88 2.32 4.20 -0.02
CA PHE A 88 2.26 3.80 1.38
C PHE A 88 2.86 4.91 2.25
N ASP A 89 2.50 4.88 3.53
CA ASP A 89 3.02 5.83 4.51
C ASP A 89 4.03 5.15 5.41
N ILE A 90 5.08 5.86 5.77
CA ILE A 90 6.04 5.42 6.79
C ILE A 90 5.90 6.33 8.01
N ILE A 91 5.98 5.72 9.18
CA ILE A 91 5.89 6.43 10.46
C ILE A 91 7.30 6.50 11.03
N VAL A 92 7.79 7.70 11.24
CA VAL A 92 9.16 7.97 11.70
C VAL A 92 9.16 8.14 13.22
N ASN A 93 10.15 7.54 13.88
CA ASN A 93 10.35 7.65 15.32
C ASN A 93 9.11 7.29 16.15
N ASP A 94 8.31 6.32 15.67
CA ASP A 94 7.06 5.89 16.31
C ASP A 94 6.05 7.02 16.57
N SER A 95 6.14 8.11 15.85
CA SER A 95 5.26 9.27 16.03
C SER A 95 4.31 9.42 14.84
N ILE A 96 3.00 9.39 15.11
CA ILE A 96 1.97 9.55 14.08
C ILE A 96 1.97 10.94 13.44
N SER A 97 2.64 11.91 14.06
CA SER A 97 2.81 13.25 13.47
C SER A 97 4.00 13.34 12.50
N MET A 98 4.87 12.34 12.50
CA MET A 98 6.08 12.29 11.67
C MET A 98 5.91 11.23 10.59
N VAL A 99 5.21 11.59 9.52
CA VAL A 99 4.84 10.65 8.44
C VAL A 99 5.47 11.08 7.14
N GLY A 100 6.03 10.11 6.42
CA GLY A 100 6.43 10.27 5.04
C GLY A 100 5.50 9.48 4.12
N LYS A 101 4.88 10.14 3.17
CA LYS A 101 4.07 9.48 2.13
C LYS A 101 4.95 9.18 0.95
N MET A 102 5.12 7.90 0.66
CA MET A 102 6.03 7.43 -0.37
C MET A 102 5.29 6.68 -1.47
N GLY A 103 5.81 6.77 -2.69
CA GLY A 103 5.31 6.01 -3.82
C GLY A 103 6.45 5.25 -4.49
N ILE A 104 6.15 4.07 -5.01
CA ILE A 104 7.08 3.25 -5.78
C ILE A 104 6.42 2.82 -7.08
N GLN A 105 7.22 2.67 -8.12
CA GLN A 105 6.74 2.22 -9.42
C GLN A 105 7.84 1.43 -10.12
N LYS A 106 7.48 0.66 -11.14
CA LYS A 106 8.45 0.00 -12.01
C LYS A 106 8.94 1.00 -13.04
N ASP A 107 10.24 1.03 -13.25
CA ASP A 107 10.82 1.80 -14.35
C ASP A 107 10.35 1.23 -15.69
N GLY A 108 10.06 2.12 -16.64
CA GLY A 108 9.54 1.74 -17.94
C GLY A 108 10.44 0.71 -18.64
N GLY A 109 9.90 -0.48 -18.90
CA GLY A 109 10.61 -1.57 -19.57
C GLY A 109 11.53 -2.38 -18.68
N SER A 110 11.72 -2.00 -17.41
CA SER A 110 12.53 -2.69 -16.43
C SER A 110 11.65 -3.32 -15.36
N LYS A 111 12.12 -4.40 -14.72
CA LYS A 111 11.47 -4.99 -13.54
C LYS A 111 11.90 -4.28 -12.26
N GLN A 112 12.83 -3.34 -12.38
CA GLN A 112 13.38 -2.63 -11.22
C GLN A 112 12.40 -1.59 -10.70
N LEU A 113 12.28 -1.52 -9.37
CA LEU A 113 11.43 -0.54 -8.71
C LEU A 113 12.20 0.77 -8.50
N SER A 114 11.51 1.88 -8.60
CA SER A 114 12.05 3.19 -8.28
C SER A 114 11.09 3.96 -7.40
N SER A 115 11.63 4.88 -6.61
CA SER A 115 10.83 5.80 -5.80
C SER A 115 10.36 6.97 -6.66
N VAL A 116 9.10 7.38 -6.48
CA VAL A 116 8.58 8.60 -7.09
C VAL A 116 8.71 9.81 -6.17
N GLY A 117 9.36 9.64 -5.03
CA GLY A 117 9.57 10.68 -4.04
C GLY A 117 8.79 10.42 -2.77
N MET A 118 9.00 11.30 -1.80
CA MET A 118 8.34 11.21 -0.49
C MET A 118 7.85 12.59 -0.08
N ASP A 119 6.57 12.66 0.29
CA ASP A 119 5.97 13.87 0.86
C ASP A 119 6.02 13.78 2.38
N GLU A 120 6.66 14.77 3.00
CA GLU A 120 6.85 14.81 4.44
C GLU A 120 5.69 15.55 5.12
N SER A 121 5.19 14.99 6.23
CA SER A 121 4.26 15.71 7.08
C SER A 121 4.93 16.90 7.75
N ALA A 122 4.13 17.83 8.26
CA ALA A 122 4.65 19.01 8.96
C ALA A 122 5.54 18.62 10.14
N GLY A 123 5.17 17.57 10.89
CA GLY A 123 5.96 17.08 12.01
C GLY A 123 7.32 16.54 11.58
N LEU A 124 7.35 15.81 10.46
CA LEU A 124 8.61 15.29 9.91
C LEU A 124 9.48 16.39 9.36
N GLN A 125 8.90 17.37 8.66
CA GLN A 125 9.63 18.55 8.18
C GLN A 125 10.26 19.33 9.32
N ALA A 126 9.54 19.52 10.41
CA ALA A 126 10.04 20.19 11.60
C ALA A 126 11.21 19.43 12.23
N LEU A 127 11.15 18.11 12.25
CA LEU A 127 12.23 17.29 12.80
C LEU A 127 13.51 17.42 12.00
N VAL A 128 13.44 17.31 10.67
CA VAL A 128 14.63 17.28 9.79
C VAL A 128 15.09 18.67 9.36
N GLY A 129 14.23 19.68 9.47
CA GLY A 129 14.54 21.06 9.10
C GLY A 129 15.33 21.84 10.16
N GLU A 130 15.45 21.28 11.34
CA GLU A 130 16.28 21.86 12.41
C GLU A 130 17.73 21.44 12.21
#